data_0fbc7c80fc600900c213825f4d9681fc
#
_entry.id   0fbc7c80fc600900c213825f4d9681fc
#
_cell.length_a   1.000
_cell.length_b   1.000
_cell.length_c   1.000
_cell.angle_alpha   90.00
_cell.angle_beta   90.00
_cell.angle_gamma   90.00
#
_symmetry.space_group_name_H-M   'P 1'
#
loop_
_entity.id
_entity.type
_entity.pdbx_description
1 polymer ?
#
loop_
_entity_poly.entity_id
_entity_poly.type
_entity_poly.pdbx_seq_one_letter_code
_entity_poly.pdbx_strand_id
1 'polypeptide(L)'
;MGETRPIRVASVPTNHVYVRHLSPPEGDPTITRLPDPPPLRATSTDQSQWWPPAILTAEWVREHADDFDLAHVHFGFDALDPEDLEAWADALEAAGHPFVLTAHDLRNPHHPTADLHEAQLGVLLSRAAHVITLSEAAAEVLNERWGVEASVLPHPHVVDEDWLERPRLEHDGFV
;
A
#
# COMPACT_ATOMS: atom_id res chain seq x y z
N MET A 1 -29.05 6.89 16.53
CA MET A 1 -27.95 6.89 15.57
C MET A 1 -27.12 5.67 15.91
N GLY A 2 -27.15 4.63 15.05
CA GLY A 2 -26.34 3.43 15.29
C GLY A 2 -24.86 3.80 15.14
N GLU A 3 -24.04 3.42 16.12
CA GLU A 3 -22.59 3.49 15.97
C GLU A 3 -22.20 2.59 14.79
N THR A 4 -21.69 3.22 13.72
CA THR A 4 -21.05 2.48 12.63
C THR A 4 -19.73 1.91 13.15
N ARG A 5 -19.54 0.59 13.07
CA ARG A 5 -18.25 -0.01 13.44
C ARG A 5 -17.15 0.52 12.51
N PRO A 6 -15.91 0.63 12.98
CA PRO A 6 -14.78 0.99 12.14
C PRO A 6 -14.60 0.01 10.96
N ILE A 7 -14.16 0.53 9.83
CA ILE A 7 -13.70 -0.29 8.69
C ILE A 7 -12.34 -0.88 9.08
N ARG A 8 -12.22 -2.20 9.02
CA ARG A 8 -10.98 -2.93 9.29
C ARG A 8 -10.19 -3.08 8.00
N VAL A 9 -8.97 -2.56 7.98
CA VAL A 9 -8.13 -2.51 6.80
C VAL A 9 -6.88 -3.39 6.97
N ALA A 10 -6.70 -4.36 6.08
CA ALA A 10 -5.45 -5.09 5.92
C ALA A 10 -4.50 -4.25 5.04
N SER A 11 -3.73 -3.35 5.65
CA SER A 11 -2.74 -2.53 4.95
C SER A 11 -1.47 -3.31 4.67
N VAL A 12 -0.86 -3.11 3.50
CA VAL A 12 0.41 -3.73 3.12
C VAL A 12 1.45 -2.66 2.78
N PRO A 13 2.35 -2.34 3.71
CA PRO A 13 2.32 -2.69 5.14
C PRO A 13 1.50 -1.69 5.98
N THR A 14 1.25 -2.00 7.25
CA THR A 14 0.65 -1.08 8.23
C THR A 14 1.72 -0.18 8.86
N ASN A 15 2.87 -0.73 9.23
CA ASN A 15 3.89 -0.03 10.03
C ASN A 15 4.87 0.83 9.21
N HIS A 16 4.64 1.04 7.94
CA HIS A 16 5.47 1.96 7.16
C HIS A 16 5.19 3.42 7.54
N VAL A 17 6.24 4.26 7.60
CA VAL A 17 6.11 5.68 7.97
C VAL A 17 5.06 6.42 7.12
N TYR A 18 5.04 6.19 5.82
CA TYR A 18 4.04 6.73 4.91
C TYR A 18 2.61 6.38 5.35
N VAL A 19 2.35 5.09 5.62
CA VAL A 19 1.00 4.60 5.97
C VAL A 19 0.52 5.15 7.31
N ARG A 20 1.41 5.28 8.27
CA ARG A 20 1.09 5.91 9.56
C ARG A 20 0.64 7.36 9.42
N HIS A 21 1.25 8.10 8.49
CA HIS A 21 0.92 9.51 8.24
C HIS A 21 -0.29 9.71 7.29
N LEU A 22 -0.96 8.63 6.87
CA LEU A 22 -2.27 8.71 6.22
C LEU A 22 -3.42 8.87 7.22
N SER A 23 -3.16 8.75 8.50
CA SER A 23 -4.15 8.97 9.57
C SER A 23 -3.81 10.27 10.31
N PRO A 24 -4.81 11.00 10.83
CA PRO A 24 -4.56 12.14 11.69
C PRO A 24 -3.82 11.69 12.97
N PRO A 25 -3.04 12.57 13.63
CA PRO A 25 -2.25 12.25 14.83
C PRO A 25 -3.09 11.65 15.97
N GLU A 26 -4.32 12.12 16.14
CA GLU A 26 -5.28 11.63 17.13
C GLU A 26 -5.92 10.28 16.77
N GLY A 27 -5.58 9.75 15.59
CA GLY A 27 -6.20 8.55 15.03
C GLY A 27 -7.53 8.84 14.31
N ASP A 28 -8.03 7.83 13.61
CA ASP A 28 -9.32 7.88 12.92
C ASP A 28 -10.26 6.84 13.54
N PRO A 29 -11.35 7.27 14.20
CA PRO A 29 -12.29 6.34 14.80
C PRO A 29 -13.09 5.51 13.79
N THR A 30 -13.05 5.87 12.51
CA THR A 30 -13.78 5.17 11.44
C THR A 30 -12.96 4.08 10.75
N ILE A 31 -11.63 4.05 10.98
CA ILE A 31 -10.71 3.12 10.35
C ILE A 31 -9.83 2.44 11.41
N THR A 32 -9.72 1.13 11.30
CA THR A 32 -8.77 0.34 12.09
C THR A 32 -7.88 -0.46 11.13
N ARG A 33 -6.56 -0.28 11.22
CA ARG A 33 -5.59 -1.10 10.45
C ARG A 33 -5.16 -2.30 11.26
N LEU A 34 -5.17 -3.47 10.63
CA LEU A 34 -4.61 -4.69 11.22
C LEU A 34 -3.10 -4.51 11.40
N PRO A 35 -2.50 -5.07 12.47
CA PRO A 35 -1.05 -5.10 12.58
C PRO A 35 -0.42 -5.94 11.47
N ASP A 36 0.81 -5.60 11.07
CA ASP A 36 1.55 -6.43 10.12
C ASP A 36 1.78 -7.83 10.72
N PRO A 37 1.41 -8.90 10.01
CA PRO A 37 1.76 -10.26 10.42
C PRO A 37 3.27 -10.50 10.25
N PRO A 38 3.82 -11.56 10.85
CA PRO A 38 5.18 -11.98 10.57
C PRO A 38 5.40 -12.18 9.06
N PRO A 39 6.57 -11.81 8.52
CA PRO A 39 6.86 -11.98 7.10
C PRO A 39 6.91 -13.46 6.70
N LEU A 40 6.65 -13.76 5.41
CA LEU A 40 6.66 -15.11 4.85
C LEU A 40 7.98 -15.86 5.09
N ARG A 41 9.08 -15.14 5.14
CA ARG A 41 10.42 -15.69 5.41
C ARG A 41 11.14 -14.78 6.40
N ALA A 42 11.31 -15.25 7.63
CA ALA A 42 12.15 -14.58 8.58
C ALA A 42 13.62 -14.79 8.15
N THR A 43 14.24 -13.77 7.57
CA THR A 43 15.69 -13.75 7.38
C THR A 43 16.33 -13.13 8.63
N SER A 44 17.32 -13.81 9.21
CA SER A 44 17.97 -13.41 10.46
C SER A 44 18.77 -12.09 10.39
N THR A 45 18.80 -11.43 9.24
CA THR A 45 19.57 -10.22 8.99
C THR A 45 18.72 -9.03 8.55
N ASP A 46 17.43 -9.24 8.23
CA ASP A 46 16.56 -8.17 7.78
C ASP A 46 15.66 -7.70 8.92
N GLN A 47 15.76 -6.40 9.24
CA GLN A 47 14.97 -5.77 10.29
C GLN A 47 13.57 -5.36 9.81
N SER A 48 13.20 -5.65 8.59
CA SER A 48 11.84 -5.41 8.14
C SER A 48 10.90 -6.46 8.73
N GLN A 49 10.06 -6.01 9.65
CA GLN A 49 9.12 -6.87 10.38
C GLN A 49 7.93 -7.35 9.52
N TRP A 50 7.85 -6.95 8.26
CA TRP A 50 6.68 -7.18 7.40
C TRP A 50 7.02 -7.73 6.00
N TRP A 51 8.28 -7.64 5.53
CA TRP A 51 8.66 -8.05 4.17
C TRP A 51 9.37 -9.42 4.15
N PRO A 52 9.06 -10.35 3.22
CA PRO A 52 7.97 -10.33 2.25
C PRO A 52 6.58 -10.41 2.90
N PRO A 53 5.58 -9.65 2.42
CA PRO A 53 4.31 -9.49 3.12
C PRO A 53 3.42 -10.74 3.05
N ALA A 54 3.13 -11.34 4.19
CA ALA A 54 2.23 -12.48 4.28
C ALA A 54 0.78 -12.15 3.85
N ILE A 55 0.36 -10.89 4.07
CA ILE A 55 -0.99 -10.42 3.67
C ILE A 55 -1.26 -10.61 2.17
N LEU A 56 -0.23 -10.53 1.31
CA LEU A 56 -0.36 -10.68 -0.14
C LEU A 56 -0.38 -12.16 -0.60
N THR A 57 -0.78 -13.09 0.27
CA THR A 57 -0.95 -14.49 -0.11
C THR A 57 -2.41 -14.91 -0.04
N ALA A 58 -2.81 -15.78 -0.98
CA ALA A 58 -4.16 -16.35 -0.99
C ALA A 58 -4.48 -17.17 0.27
N GLU A 59 -3.45 -17.78 0.88
CA GLU A 59 -3.59 -18.55 2.12
C GLU A 59 -3.97 -17.62 3.27
N TRP A 60 -3.22 -16.52 3.45
CA TRP A 60 -3.50 -15.55 4.50
C TRP A 60 -4.91 -14.97 4.37
N VAL A 61 -5.34 -14.62 3.15
CA VAL A 61 -6.70 -14.09 2.92
C VAL A 61 -7.76 -15.10 3.37
N ARG A 62 -7.61 -16.39 3.02
CA ARG A 62 -8.59 -17.42 3.42
C ARG A 62 -8.65 -17.66 4.92
N GLU A 63 -7.51 -17.54 5.60
CA GLU A 63 -7.42 -17.74 7.05
C GLU A 63 -7.96 -16.55 7.84
N HIS A 64 -7.91 -15.32 7.29
CA HIS A 64 -8.22 -14.08 7.99
C HIS A 64 -9.40 -13.31 7.37
N ALA A 65 -10.21 -13.94 6.50
CA ALA A 65 -11.31 -13.26 5.81
C ALA A 65 -12.29 -12.56 6.77
N ASP A 66 -12.50 -13.09 7.97
CA ASP A 66 -13.39 -12.50 8.98
C ASP A 66 -12.74 -11.34 9.76
N ASP A 67 -11.44 -11.09 9.60
CA ASP A 67 -10.69 -10.13 10.40
C ASP A 67 -10.65 -8.73 9.78
N PHE A 68 -10.89 -8.59 8.47
CA PHE A 68 -10.83 -7.31 7.77
C PHE A 68 -12.01 -7.12 6.80
N ASP A 69 -12.19 -5.90 6.32
CA ASP A 69 -13.27 -5.53 5.41
C ASP A 69 -12.76 -5.15 4.02
N LEU A 70 -11.52 -4.65 3.94
CA LEU A 70 -10.82 -4.37 2.69
C LEU A 70 -9.31 -4.49 2.86
N ALA A 71 -8.59 -4.76 1.77
CA ALA A 71 -7.13 -4.68 1.73
C ALA A 71 -6.68 -3.34 1.12
N HIS A 72 -5.52 -2.82 1.54
CA HIS A 72 -4.92 -1.63 0.95
C HIS A 72 -3.44 -1.87 0.69
N VAL A 73 -3.07 -2.00 -0.58
CA VAL A 73 -1.69 -2.26 -1.01
C VAL A 73 -0.98 -0.93 -1.26
N HIS A 74 0.16 -0.75 -0.61
CA HIS A 74 1.06 0.38 -0.80
C HIS A 74 2.41 -0.05 -1.39
N PHE A 75 2.99 -1.11 -0.81
CA PHE A 75 4.34 -1.59 -1.14
C PHE A 75 4.42 -3.12 -1.03
N GLY A 76 5.56 -3.70 -1.41
CA GLY A 76 5.93 -5.08 -1.11
C GLY A 76 5.40 -6.13 -2.08
N PHE A 77 4.58 -5.77 -3.06
CA PHE A 77 4.10 -6.69 -4.08
C PHE A 77 5.20 -7.14 -5.03
N ASP A 78 6.32 -6.42 -5.09
CA ASP A 78 7.53 -6.78 -5.82
C ASP A 78 8.24 -8.04 -5.30
N ALA A 79 7.85 -8.53 -4.12
CA ALA A 79 8.31 -9.78 -3.53
C ALA A 79 7.65 -11.04 -4.12
N LEU A 80 6.60 -10.89 -4.92
CA LEU A 80 5.72 -11.96 -5.38
C LEU A 80 5.70 -12.04 -6.91
N ASP A 81 5.50 -13.24 -7.45
CA ASP A 81 5.28 -13.38 -8.87
C ASP A 81 3.85 -12.91 -9.26
N PRO A 82 3.61 -12.50 -10.53
CA PRO A 82 2.29 -12.08 -10.98
C PRO A 82 1.18 -13.12 -10.74
N GLU A 83 1.50 -14.40 -10.87
CA GLU A 83 0.58 -15.51 -10.62
C GLU A 83 0.16 -15.59 -9.14
N ASP A 84 1.06 -15.30 -8.22
CA ASP A 84 0.74 -15.24 -6.79
C ASP A 84 -0.17 -14.05 -6.46
N LEU A 85 0.05 -12.91 -7.12
CA LEU A 85 -0.82 -11.73 -6.99
C LEU A 85 -2.21 -11.97 -7.58
N GLU A 86 -2.32 -12.70 -8.69
CA GLU A 86 -3.62 -13.12 -9.24
C GLU A 86 -4.34 -14.04 -8.26
N ALA A 87 -3.66 -15.06 -7.72
CA ALA A 87 -4.24 -15.98 -6.74
C ALA A 87 -4.69 -15.27 -5.46
N TRP A 88 -3.95 -14.25 -5.03
CA TRP A 88 -4.33 -13.38 -3.90
C TRP A 88 -5.60 -12.57 -4.22
N ALA A 89 -5.66 -11.93 -5.39
CA ALA A 89 -6.83 -11.16 -5.81
C ALA A 89 -8.08 -12.03 -5.96
N ASP A 90 -7.93 -13.25 -6.50
CA ASP A 90 -9.00 -14.24 -6.57
C ASP A 90 -9.52 -14.67 -5.18
N ALA A 91 -8.61 -14.81 -4.21
CA ALA A 91 -9.00 -15.11 -2.83
C ALA A 91 -9.79 -13.97 -2.18
N LEU A 92 -9.41 -12.71 -2.43
CA LEU A 92 -10.16 -11.53 -1.97
C LEU A 92 -11.56 -11.48 -2.60
N GLU A 93 -11.65 -11.69 -3.91
CA GLU A 93 -12.94 -11.71 -4.63
C GLU A 93 -13.86 -12.82 -4.08
N ALA A 94 -13.31 -14.02 -3.88
CA ALA A 94 -14.06 -15.15 -3.29
C ALA A 94 -14.56 -14.88 -1.86
N ALA A 95 -13.80 -14.09 -1.09
CA ALA A 95 -14.17 -13.62 0.25
C ALA A 95 -15.13 -12.42 0.23
N GLY A 96 -15.35 -11.80 -0.94
CA GLY A 96 -16.17 -10.59 -1.07
C GLY A 96 -15.48 -9.33 -0.57
N HIS A 97 -14.15 -9.30 -0.48
CA HIS A 97 -13.37 -8.16 -0.03
C HIS A 97 -12.76 -7.38 -1.18
N PRO A 98 -13.04 -6.07 -1.31
CA PRO A 98 -12.36 -5.21 -2.25
C PRO A 98 -10.92 -4.94 -1.79
N PHE A 99 -10.07 -4.49 -2.73
CA PHE A 99 -8.82 -3.86 -2.36
C PHE A 99 -8.59 -2.54 -3.06
N VAL A 100 -7.83 -1.67 -2.39
CA VAL A 100 -7.34 -0.38 -2.90
C VAL A 100 -5.85 -0.51 -3.18
N LEU A 101 -5.39 0.07 -4.27
CA LEU A 101 -3.97 0.17 -4.61
C LEU A 101 -3.53 1.62 -4.54
N THR A 102 -2.47 1.93 -3.77
CA THR A 102 -1.73 3.17 -3.93
C THR A 102 -0.51 2.91 -4.81
N ALA A 103 -0.57 3.35 -6.06
CA ALA A 103 0.54 3.23 -7.01
C ALA A 103 1.55 4.36 -6.75
N HIS A 104 2.59 4.04 -5.95
CA HIS A 104 3.69 4.97 -5.64
C HIS A 104 4.64 5.13 -6.80
N ASP A 105 5.08 4.00 -7.37
CA ASP A 105 6.05 3.94 -8.44
C ASP A 105 5.48 3.18 -9.63
N LEU A 106 5.44 3.83 -10.79
CA LEU A 106 5.04 3.19 -12.05
C LEU A 106 6.19 2.41 -12.69
N ARG A 107 7.39 2.55 -12.12
CA ARG A 107 8.59 1.80 -12.47
C ARG A 107 9.41 1.56 -11.21
N ASN A 108 9.70 0.30 -10.90
CA ASN A 108 10.59 -0.03 -9.79
C ASN A 108 12.06 0.27 -10.18
N PRO A 109 12.72 1.26 -9.55
CA PRO A 109 14.10 1.62 -9.87
C PRO A 109 15.12 0.52 -9.49
N HIS A 110 14.73 -0.43 -8.64
CA HIS A 110 15.58 -1.51 -8.16
C HIS A 110 15.58 -2.74 -9.07
N HIS A 111 14.67 -2.82 -10.05
CA HIS A 111 14.62 -3.91 -11.02
C HIS A 111 15.42 -3.56 -12.27
N PRO A 112 16.30 -4.47 -12.74
CA PRO A 112 17.10 -4.23 -13.95
C PRO A 112 16.26 -4.17 -15.23
N THR A 113 15.07 -4.80 -15.23
CA THR A 113 14.09 -4.74 -16.31
C THR A 113 12.75 -4.24 -15.76
N ALA A 114 11.99 -3.52 -16.59
CA ALA A 114 10.67 -3.03 -16.22
C ALA A 114 9.60 -4.13 -16.26
N ASP A 115 9.86 -5.23 -16.96
CA ASP A 115 8.85 -6.21 -17.39
C ASP A 115 8.14 -6.89 -16.21
N LEU A 116 8.89 -7.33 -15.18
CA LEU A 116 8.27 -7.98 -14.03
C LEU A 116 7.40 -7.03 -13.22
N HIS A 117 7.94 -5.86 -12.89
CA HIS A 117 7.17 -4.85 -12.14
C HIS A 117 5.93 -4.39 -12.91
N GLU A 118 6.03 -4.25 -14.22
CA GLU A 118 4.92 -3.88 -15.08
C GLU A 118 3.84 -4.98 -15.11
N ALA A 119 4.24 -6.25 -15.13
CA ALA A 119 3.31 -7.38 -15.04
C ALA A 119 2.61 -7.43 -13.68
N GLN A 120 3.36 -7.29 -12.57
CA GLN A 120 2.81 -7.24 -11.21
C GLN A 120 1.82 -6.08 -11.05
N LEU A 121 2.21 -4.88 -11.49
CA LEU A 121 1.37 -3.69 -11.43
C LEU A 121 0.11 -3.86 -12.30
N GLY A 122 0.25 -4.46 -13.49
CA GLY A 122 -0.86 -4.76 -14.39
C GLY A 122 -1.92 -5.65 -13.74
N VAL A 123 -1.51 -6.71 -13.02
CA VAL A 123 -2.42 -7.56 -12.26
C VAL A 123 -3.18 -6.73 -11.21
N LEU A 124 -2.46 -5.98 -10.39
CA LEU A 124 -3.10 -5.19 -9.32
C LEU A 124 -4.03 -4.12 -9.86
N LEU A 125 -3.61 -3.38 -10.90
CA LEU A 125 -4.42 -2.32 -11.52
C LEU A 125 -5.71 -2.85 -12.13
N SER A 126 -5.68 -4.05 -12.73
CA SER A 126 -6.87 -4.64 -13.38
C SER A 126 -7.90 -5.14 -12.38
N ARG A 127 -7.52 -5.39 -11.13
CA ARG A 127 -8.36 -6.02 -10.10
C ARG A 127 -8.71 -5.08 -8.93
N ALA A 128 -8.00 -3.94 -8.79
CA ALA A 128 -8.26 -2.98 -7.71
C ALA A 128 -9.65 -2.36 -7.82
N ALA A 129 -10.39 -2.32 -6.72
CA ALA A 129 -11.66 -1.60 -6.64
C ALA A 129 -11.47 -0.08 -6.74
N HIS A 130 -10.30 0.40 -6.32
CA HIS A 130 -9.92 1.80 -6.44
C HIS A 130 -8.40 1.95 -6.52
N VAL A 131 -7.94 2.91 -7.31
CA VAL A 131 -6.51 3.24 -7.45
C VAL A 131 -6.25 4.66 -6.98
N ILE A 132 -5.22 4.82 -6.18
CA ILE A 132 -4.71 6.10 -5.70
C ILE A 132 -3.30 6.28 -6.27
N THR A 133 -2.94 7.50 -6.65
CA THR A 133 -1.57 7.88 -6.99
C THR A 133 -1.20 9.23 -6.39
N LEU A 134 0.08 9.62 -6.47
CA LEU A 134 0.61 10.75 -5.72
C LEU A 134 0.67 12.05 -6.51
N SER A 135 0.46 12.01 -7.82
CA SER A 135 0.51 13.19 -8.68
C SER A 135 -0.38 13.05 -9.92
N GLU A 136 -0.79 14.19 -10.48
CA GLU A 136 -1.56 14.25 -11.73
C GLU A 136 -0.81 13.58 -12.89
N ALA A 137 0.50 13.80 -13.00
CA ALA A 137 1.31 13.20 -14.04
C ALA A 137 1.31 11.65 -13.95
N ALA A 138 1.32 11.09 -12.75
CA ALA A 138 1.21 9.65 -12.57
C ALA A 138 -0.21 9.14 -12.93
N ALA A 139 -1.26 9.90 -12.61
CA ALA A 139 -2.62 9.56 -13.00
C ALA A 139 -2.79 9.55 -14.51
N GLU A 140 -2.23 10.53 -15.22
CA GLU A 140 -2.21 10.57 -16.68
C GLU A 140 -1.54 9.31 -17.28
N VAL A 141 -0.37 8.93 -16.76
CA VAL A 141 0.34 7.71 -17.21
C VAL A 141 -0.46 6.44 -16.92
N LEU A 142 -1.11 6.33 -15.77
CA LEU A 142 -1.98 5.20 -15.45
C LEU A 142 -3.14 5.08 -16.43
N ASN A 143 -3.76 6.19 -16.78
CA ASN A 143 -4.84 6.22 -17.74
C ASN A 143 -4.35 5.87 -19.15
N GLU A 144 -3.25 6.48 -19.62
CA GLU A 144 -2.70 6.24 -20.97
C GLU A 144 -2.23 4.80 -21.17
N ARG A 145 -1.57 4.19 -20.17
CA ARG A 145 -0.94 2.86 -20.32
C ARG A 145 -1.85 1.71 -19.97
N TRP A 146 -2.72 1.87 -18.98
CA TRP A 146 -3.56 0.79 -18.46
C TRP A 146 -5.07 1.09 -18.54
N GLY A 147 -5.47 2.29 -18.97
CA GLY A 147 -6.87 2.70 -19.01
C GLY A 147 -7.52 2.82 -17.63
N VAL A 148 -6.71 3.07 -16.59
CA VAL A 148 -7.15 3.12 -15.19
C VAL A 148 -7.29 4.57 -14.74
N GLU A 149 -8.46 4.93 -14.21
CA GLU A 149 -8.68 6.19 -13.54
C GLU A 149 -8.19 6.09 -12.08
N ALA A 150 -7.30 7.00 -11.68
CA ALA A 150 -6.77 7.05 -10.33
C ALA A 150 -7.14 8.37 -9.64
N SER A 151 -7.44 8.30 -8.34
CA SER A 151 -7.54 9.49 -7.50
C SER A 151 -6.15 9.98 -7.13
N VAL A 152 -5.92 11.29 -7.24
CA VAL A 152 -4.65 11.89 -6.84
C VAL A 152 -4.71 12.30 -5.37
N LEU A 153 -3.87 11.66 -4.56
CA LEU A 153 -3.69 12.00 -3.15
C LEU A 153 -2.20 12.31 -2.93
N PRO A 154 -1.82 13.57 -2.76
CA PRO A 154 -0.42 13.96 -2.58
C PRO A 154 0.23 13.23 -1.40
N HIS A 155 1.56 13.03 -1.50
CA HIS A 155 2.32 12.39 -0.42
C HIS A 155 2.15 13.16 0.90
N PRO A 156 1.76 12.53 2.02
CA PRO A 156 1.65 13.19 3.30
C PRO A 156 3.03 13.63 3.80
N HIS A 157 3.05 14.56 4.72
CA HIS A 157 4.24 14.82 5.50
C HIS A 157 4.58 13.57 6.34
N VAL A 158 5.83 13.14 6.29
CA VAL A 158 6.33 11.97 7.04
C VAL A 158 7.17 12.38 8.25
N VAL A 159 6.97 13.61 8.71
CA VAL A 159 7.60 14.17 9.91
C VAL A 159 6.51 14.70 10.84
N ASP A 160 6.77 14.64 12.14
CA ASP A 160 5.85 15.15 13.14
C ASP A 160 5.66 16.67 12.98
N GLU A 161 4.48 17.20 13.37
CA GLU A 161 4.14 18.61 13.22
C GLU A 161 5.18 19.54 13.88
N ASP A 162 5.72 19.15 15.03
CA ASP A 162 6.80 19.88 15.71
C ASP A 162 8.02 20.16 14.83
N TRP A 163 8.29 19.30 13.83
CA TRP A 163 9.37 19.52 12.88
C TRP A 163 9.01 20.54 11.81
N LEU A 164 7.75 20.66 11.45
CA LEU A 164 7.26 21.64 10.47
C LEU A 164 7.28 23.05 11.04
N GLU A 165 7.11 23.20 12.35
CA GLU A 165 7.13 24.48 13.05
C GLU A 165 8.56 24.99 13.36
N ARG A 166 9.59 24.16 13.22
CA ARG A 166 10.98 24.55 13.48
C ARG A 166 11.44 25.61 12.48
N PRO A 167 12.14 26.66 12.95
CA PRO A 167 12.75 27.63 12.04
C PRO A 167 13.68 26.92 11.06
N ARG A 168 13.57 27.24 9.77
CA ARG A 168 14.53 26.75 8.79
C ARG A 168 15.91 27.29 9.16
N LEU A 169 16.88 26.40 9.33
CA LEU A 169 18.27 26.79 9.44
C LEU A 169 18.68 27.45 8.11
N GLU A 170 19.12 28.71 8.17
CA GLU A 170 19.73 29.34 7.00
C GLU A 170 21.02 28.57 6.69
N HIS A 171 21.03 27.85 5.59
CA HIS A 171 22.25 27.25 5.06
C HIS A 171 22.89 28.23 4.10
N ASP A 172 24.10 28.64 4.41
CA ASP A 172 24.98 29.39 3.53
C ASP A 172 25.49 28.48 2.37
N GLY A 173 24.56 28.09 1.50
CA GLY A 173 24.89 27.39 0.26
C GLY A 173 25.26 25.90 0.43
N PHE A 174 24.90 25.10 -0.55
CA PHE A 174 25.49 23.78 -0.77
C PHE A 174 26.94 23.98 -1.23
N VAL A 175 27.88 23.35 -0.52
CA VAL A 175 29.28 23.22 -0.96
C VAL A 175 29.37 21.99 -1.87
#